data_7d31eb763553078d6fe9c45d5390ca3f
#
_entry.id   7d31eb763553078d6fe9c45d5390ca3f
#
_cell.length_a   1.000
_cell.length_b   1.000
_cell.length_c   1.000
_cell.angle_alpha   90.00
_cell.angle_beta   90.00
_cell.angle_gamma   90.00
#
_symmetry.space_group_name_H-M   'P 1'
#
loop_
_entity.id
_entity.type
_entity.pdbx_description
1 polymer ?
#
loop_
_entity_poly.entity_id
_entity_poly.type
_entity_poly.pdbx_seq_one_letter_code
_entity_poly.pdbx_strand_id
1 'polypeptide(L)'
;MEIKLCTAPFDAEQMLCRLEEIFGVEERLLETPQLTGLEISENKDIVLLAMEDGVLLGAIHGTIPKKEPQIAGLSAMFTTPQARGTGLGRKLFGKMVETLENMGVKAMFLGTSNPVAEKLYASFGFRYLFGSGVMARFSEGAVADFHKSRFVAPKGTIRIEKGSAEMRIPIVPLALSRLQYKIYDANLGIANPEVLTQFSCMGLYPKYMALKGSFFGAWDEAGVLGAAATVTEDGCFDGFGWPAYEEALQEIFRKAGASHMIVADTDEAKAYLANSLGLHRAEETTLQIRDAYFPAHYYK
;
A
#
# COMPACT_ATOMS: atom_id res chain seq x y z
N MET A 1 -21.28 -14.21 -22.84
CA MET A 1 -20.39 -13.58 -21.84
C MET A 1 -18.95 -13.55 -22.33
N GLU A 2 -18.33 -12.38 -22.40
CA GLU A 2 -16.95 -12.11 -22.81
C GLU A 2 -16.16 -11.56 -21.60
N ILE A 3 -14.87 -11.91 -21.47
CA ILE A 3 -13.96 -11.27 -20.50
C ILE A 3 -12.94 -10.47 -21.31
N LYS A 4 -13.03 -9.14 -21.20
CA LYS A 4 -12.17 -8.17 -21.88
C LYS A 4 -11.09 -7.66 -20.96
N LEU A 5 -9.84 -7.62 -21.42
CA LEU A 5 -8.73 -6.92 -20.76
C LEU A 5 -8.70 -5.49 -21.27
N CYS A 6 -8.79 -4.54 -20.34
CA CYS A 6 -8.61 -3.11 -20.58
C CYS A 6 -7.36 -2.62 -19.86
N THR A 7 -6.72 -1.61 -20.43
CA THR A 7 -5.61 -0.85 -19.77
C THR A 7 -6.07 0.59 -19.67
N ALA A 8 -5.84 1.22 -18.52
CA ALA A 8 -6.18 2.64 -18.34
C ALA A 8 -5.32 3.54 -19.27
N PRO A 9 -5.90 4.65 -19.77
CA PRO A 9 -7.27 5.08 -19.58
C PRO A 9 -8.27 4.33 -20.50
N PHE A 10 -9.46 4.07 -19.99
CA PHE A 10 -10.58 3.53 -20.76
C PHE A 10 -11.91 4.11 -20.25
N ASP A 11 -13.00 3.90 -20.95
CA ASP A 11 -14.33 4.27 -20.45
C ASP A 11 -14.74 3.38 -19.27
N ALA A 12 -14.48 3.87 -18.07
CA ALA A 12 -14.65 3.14 -16.82
C ALA A 12 -16.01 3.41 -16.14
N GLU A 13 -16.88 4.24 -16.72
CA GLU A 13 -18.08 4.75 -16.01
C GLU A 13 -19.00 3.63 -15.50
N GLN A 14 -19.24 2.59 -16.30
CA GLN A 14 -20.05 1.45 -15.84
C GLN A 14 -19.42 0.76 -14.64
N MET A 15 -18.09 0.60 -14.63
CA MET A 15 -17.37 -0.03 -13.52
C MET A 15 -17.42 0.87 -12.28
N LEU A 16 -17.15 2.16 -12.43
CA LEU A 16 -17.17 3.14 -11.33
C LEU A 16 -18.55 3.25 -10.68
N CYS A 17 -19.64 3.27 -11.47
CA CYS A 17 -21.00 3.22 -10.94
C CYS A 17 -21.26 1.94 -10.13
N ARG A 18 -20.80 0.78 -10.62
CA ARG A 18 -20.95 -0.49 -9.87
C ARG A 18 -20.12 -0.54 -8.60
N LEU A 19 -18.94 0.05 -8.59
CA LEU A 19 -18.11 0.15 -7.38
C LEU A 19 -18.80 1.02 -6.33
N GLU A 20 -19.37 2.16 -6.72
CA GLU A 20 -20.13 3.02 -5.83
C GLU A 20 -21.37 2.30 -5.24
N GLU A 21 -22.12 1.58 -6.07
CA GLU A 21 -23.29 0.80 -5.62
C GLU A 21 -22.94 -0.31 -4.63
N ILE A 22 -21.79 -0.95 -4.78
CA ILE A 22 -21.41 -2.16 -4.00
C ILE A 22 -20.60 -1.78 -2.77
N PHE A 23 -19.68 -0.84 -2.89
CA PHE A 23 -18.67 -0.51 -1.87
C PHE A 23 -18.78 0.92 -1.32
N GLY A 24 -19.58 1.78 -1.97
CA GLY A 24 -19.77 3.17 -1.57
C GLY A 24 -18.95 4.16 -2.40
N VAL A 25 -19.27 5.45 -2.20
CA VAL A 25 -18.65 6.57 -2.94
C VAL A 25 -17.13 6.65 -2.75
N GLU A 26 -16.64 6.24 -1.59
CA GLU A 26 -15.20 6.25 -1.29
C GLU A 26 -14.42 5.35 -2.23
N GLU A 27 -14.94 4.15 -2.53
CA GLU A 27 -14.28 3.23 -3.45
C GLU A 27 -14.25 3.79 -4.88
N ARG A 28 -15.34 4.43 -5.33
CA ARG A 28 -15.37 5.14 -6.61
C ARG A 28 -14.28 6.22 -6.68
N LEU A 29 -14.15 7.02 -5.63
CA LEU A 29 -13.15 8.10 -5.55
C LEU A 29 -11.71 7.54 -5.57
N LEU A 30 -11.48 6.41 -4.90
CA LEU A 30 -10.17 5.73 -4.87
C LEU A 30 -9.76 5.19 -6.24
N GLU A 31 -10.70 4.60 -6.97
CA GLU A 31 -10.44 3.94 -8.25
C GLU A 31 -10.41 4.91 -9.44
N THR A 32 -11.12 6.02 -9.35
CA THR A 32 -11.25 7.00 -10.45
C THR A 32 -9.89 7.46 -11.01
N PRO A 33 -8.90 7.92 -10.21
CA PRO A 33 -7.62 8.39 -10.76
C PRO A 33 -6.87 7.32 -11.55
N GLN A 34 -6.94 6.09 -11.09
CA GLN A 34 -6.28 4.94 -11.70
C GLN A 34 -6.95 4.58 -13.03
N LEU A 35 -8.28 4.40 -13.03
CA LEU A 35 -9.03 3.94 -14.19
C LEU A 35 -9.15 5.00 -15.30
N THR A 36 -9.16 6.28 -14.94
CA THR A 36 -9.18 7.41 -15.89
C THR A 36 -7.80 7.80 -16.41
N GLY A 37 -6.73 7.19 -15.88
CA GLY A 37 -5.36 7.42 -16.33
C GLY A 37 -4.68 8.66 -15.75
N LEU A 38 -5.22 9.26 -14.68
CA LEU A 38 -4.55 10.36 -13.99
C LEU A 38 -3.22 9.95 -13.36
N GLU A 39 -3.06 8.65 -13.06
CA GLU A 39 -1.84 8.06 -12.49
C GLU A 39 -1.00 7.28 -13.53
N ILE A 40 -1.27 7.46 -14.82
CA ILE A 40 -0.62 6.68 -15.89
C ILE A 40 0.88 6.94 -16.00
N SER A 41 1.39 8.06 -15.49
CA SER A 41 2.83 8.33 -15.43
C SER A 41 3.54 7.41 -14.43
N GLU A 42 2.89 7.04 -13.34
CA GLU A 42 3.44 6.29 -12.21
C GLU A 42 3.06 4.80 -12.25
N ASN A 43 1.83 4.50 -12.66
CA ASN A 43 1.27 3.16 -12.58
C ASN A 43 0.81 2.66 -13.95
N LYS A 44 0.75 1.34 -14.09
CA LYS A 44 0.04 0.65 -15.15
C LYS A 44 -1.16 -0.04 -14.54
N ASP A 45 -2.34 0.45 -14.86
CA ASP A 45 -3.60 -0.07 -14.36
C ASP A 45 -4.27 -0.93 -15.44
N ILE A 46 -4.62 -2.15 -15.09
CA ILE A 46 -5.29 -3.12 -15.96
C ILE A 46 -6.57 -3.61 -15.30
N VAL A 47 -7.59 -3.83 -16.10
CA VAL A 47 -8.89 -4.31 -15.62
C VAL A 47 -9.37 -5.45 -16.48
N LEU A 48 -9.89 -6.49 -15.85
CA LEU A 48 -10.71 -7.50 -16.53
C LEU A 48 -12.18 -7.18 -16.31
N LEU A 49 -12.91 -6.97 -17.40
CA LEU A 49 -14.35 -6.74 -17.43
C LEU A 49 -15.07 -7.96 -17.99
N ALA A 50 -16.01 -8.51 -17.24
CA ALA A 50 -16.91 -9.55 -17.74
C ALA A 50 -18.20 -8.90 -18.25
N MET A 51 -18.43 -8.96 -19.55
CA MET A 51 -19.55 -8.33 -20.25
C MET A 51 -20.47 -9.36 -20.87
N GLU A 52 -21.77 -9.10 -20.87
CA GLU A 52 -22.77 -9.86 -21.61
C GLU A 52 -23.84 -8.89 -22.14
N ASP A 53 -24.04 -8.88 -23.44
CA ASP A 53 -25.00 -8.02 -24.13
C ASP A 53 -24.89 -6.53 -23.73
N GLY A 54 -23.64 -6.05 -23.58
CA GLY A 54 -23.34 -4.67 -23.19
C GLY A 54 -23.46 -4.38 -21.67
N VAL A 55 -23.83 -5.36 -20.87
CA VAL A 55 -23.99 -5.24 -19.42
C VAL A 55 -22.74 -5.78 -18.68
N LEU A 56 -22.22 -4.99 -17.75
CA LEU A 56 -21.11 -5.40 -16.89
C LEU A 56 -21.59 -6.34 -15.79
N LEU A 57 -21.07 -7.57 -15.80
CA LEU A 57 -21.40 -8.64 -14.84
C LEU A 57 -20.38 -8.79 -13.72
N GLY A 58 -19.17 -8.32 -13.92
CA GLY A 58 -18.11 -8.37 -12.91
C GLY A 58 -16.83 -7.75 -13.40
N ALA A 59 -15.96 -7.35 -12.47
CA ALA A 59 -14.66 -6.79 -12.77
C ALA A 59 -13.62 -7.17 -11.71
N ILE A 60 -12.36 -6.96 -12.05
CA ILE A 60 -11.23 -6.94 -11.14
C ILE A 60 -10.17 -6.00 -11.69
N HIS A 61 -9.57 -5.20 -10.81
CA HIS A 61 -8.52 -4.25 -11.14
C HIS A 61 -7.17 -4.72 -10.60
N GLY A 62 -6.11 -4.46 -11.35
CA GLY A 62 -4.72 -4.67 -10.98
C GLY A 62 -3.86 -3.47 -11.28
N THR A 63 -3.16 -2.96 -10.26
CA THR A 63 -2.23 -1.82 -10.34
C THR A 63 -0.80 -2.31 -10.27
N ILE A 64 0.02 -1.98 -11.25
CA ILE A 64 1.45 -2.31 -11.33
C ILE A 64 2.25 -1.00 -11.29
N PRO A 65 3.04 -0.71 -10.24
CA PRO A 65 3.88 0.48 -10.21
C PRO A 65 4.98 0.37 -11.28
N LYS A 66 5.17 1.43 -12.06
CA LYS A 66 6.16 1.43 -13.15
C LYS A 66 7.59 1.37 -12.63
N LYS A 67 7.85 1.98 -11.48
CA LYS A 67 9.17 1.97 -10.84
C LYS A 67 9.53 0.57 -10.33
N GLU A 68 8.53 -0.21 -9.92
CA GLU A 68 8.70 -1.55 -9.40
C GLU A 68 7.71 -2.54 -10.01
N PRO A 69 7.90 -2.91 -11.29
CA PRO A 69 6.93 -3.71 -12.05
C PRO A 69 6.82 -5.17 -11.60
N GLN A 70 7.63 -5.61 -10.64
CA GLN A 70 7.56 -6.98 -10.11
C GLN A 70 6.52 -7.15 -9.00
N ILE A 71 5.82 -6.08 -8.60
CA ILE A 71 4.74 -6.16 -7.62
C ILE A 71 3.44 -5.61 -8.20
N ALA A 72 2.31 -6.06 -7.66
CA ALA A 72 1.00 -5.53 -8.02
C ALA A 72 0.04 -5.50 -6.83
N GLY A 73 -0.88 -4.54 -6.84
CA GLY A 73 -2.05 -4.52 -5.99
C GLY A 73 -3.27 -5.00 -6.76
N LEU A 74 -4.17 -5.69 -6.08
CA LEU A 74 -5.47 -6.11 -6.61
C LEU A 74 -6.59 -5.42 -5.83
N SER A 75 -7.56 -4.85 -6.56
CA SER A 75 -8.70 -4.12 -5.98
C SER A 75 -9.96 -4.31 -6.81
N ALA A 76 -11.03 -3.67 -6.42
CA ALA A 76 -12.26 -3.52 -7.18
C ALA A 76 -12.83 -4.84 -7.73
N MET A 77 -12.65 -5.94 -6.99
CA MET A 77 -13.16 -7.26 -7.37
C MET A 77 -14.62 -7.41 -7.01
N PHE A 78 -15.49 -7.56 -8.00
CA PHE A 78 -16.89 -7.83 -7.78
C PHE A 78 -17.52 -8.71 -8.87
N THR A 79 -18.67 -9.30 -8.53
CA THR A 79 -19.63 -9.87 -9.48
C THR A 79 -21.04 -9.37 -9.12
N THR A 80 -21.85 -9.06 -10.13
CA THR A 80 -23.24 -8.66 -9.92
C THR A 80 -24.05 -9.80 -9.28
N PRO A 81 -25.16 -9.52 -8.58
CA PRO A 81 -25.99 -10.55 -7.99
C PRO A 81 -26.39 -11.66 -8.96
N GLN A 82 -26.71 -11.30 -10.19
CA GLN A 82 -27.13 -12.23 -11.25
C GLN A 82 -26.01 -13.19 -11.69
N ALA A 83 -24.76 -12.76 -11.56
CA ALA A 83 -23.59 -13.55 -11.94
C ALA A 83 -22.97 -14.34 -10.76
N ARG A 84 -23.50 -14.17 -9.54
CA ARG A 84 -23.03 -14.94 -8.37
C ARG A 84 -23.39 -16.41 -8.49
N GLY A 85 -22.54 -17.27 -7.95
CA GLY A 85 -22.73 -18.72 -8.01
C GLY A 85 -22.39 -19.37 -9.38
N THR A 86 -22.12 -18.59 -10.44
CA THR A 86 -21.79 -19.10 -11.78
C THR A 86 -20.30 -19.45 -11.98
N GLY A 87 -19.46 -19.19 -10.99
CA GLY A 87 -18.01 -19.35 -11.11
C GLY A 87 -17.29 -18.14 -11.74
N LEU A 88 -18.02 -17.07 -12.11
CA LEU A 88 -17.44 -15.90 -12.76
C LEU A 88 -16.33 -15.25 -11.94
N GLY A 89 -16.53 -15.08 -10.63
CA GLY A 89 -15.50 -14.51 -9.74
C GLY A 89 -14.19 -15.31 -9.78
N ARG A 90 -14.26 -16.63 -9.72
CA ARG A 90 -13.08 -17.49 -9.84
C ARG A 90 -12.39 -17.35 -11.20
N LYS A 91 -13.17 -17.25 -12.27
CA LYS A 91 -12.64 -17.09 -13.64
C LYS A 91 -11.94 -15.74 -13.82
N LEU A 92 -12.55 -14.64 -13.33
CA LEU A 92 -11.94 -13.30 -13.36
C LEU A 92 -10.64 -13.26 -12.56
N PHE A 93 -10.69 -13.74 -11.32
CA PHE A 93 -9.52 -13.73 -10.44
C PHE A 93 -8.37 -14.56 -11.00
N GLY A 94 -8.64 -15.78 -11.43
CA GLY A 94 -7.62 -16.66 -12.03
C GLY A 94 -6.98 -16.05 -13.28
N LYS A 95 -7.81 -15.44 -14.16
CA LYS A 95 -7.29 -14.77 -15.36
C LYS A 95 -6.46 -13.53 -15.02
N MET A 96 -6.82 -12.77 -13.96
CA MET A 96 -6.01 -11.63 -13.51
C MET A 96 -4.66 -12.08 -12.97
N VAL A 97 -4.62 -13.09 -12.11
CA VAL A 97 -3.38 -13.67 -11.58
C VAL A 97 -2.48 -14.12 -12.73
N GLU A 98 -2.99 -14.90 -13.68
CA GLU A 98 -2.24 -15.34 -14.85
C GLU A 98 -1.74 -14.17 -15.71
N THR A 99 -2.57 -13.15 -15.91
CA THR A 99 -2.20 -11.95 -16.67
C THR A 99 -1.02 -11.21 -16.02
N LEU A 100 -1.08 -11.02 -14.70
CA LEU A 100 -0.03 -10.35 -13.95
C LEU A 100 1.28 -11.16 -13.93
N GLU A 101 1.20 -12.48 -13.75
CA GLU A 101 2.37 -13.36 -13.81
C GLU A 101 3.04 -13.33 -15.21
N ASN A 102 2.24 -13.34 -16.29
CA ASN A 102 2.74 -13.19 -17.66
C ASN A 102 3.37 -11.81 -17.92
N MET A 103 3.01 -10.79 -17.15
CA MET A 103 3.65 -9.45 -17.16
C MET A 103 4.91 -9.38 -16.30
N GLY A 104 5.31 -10.46 -15.63
CA GLY A 104 6.51 -10.53 -14.80
C GLY A 104 6.28 -10.13 -13.33
N VAL A 105 5.04 -9.98 -12.90
CA VAL A 105 4.72 -9.71 -11.49
C VAL A 105 5.05 -10.95 -10.64
N LYS A 106 5.84 -10.75 -9.59
CA LYS A 106 6.29 -11.80 -8.66
C LYS A 106 5.58 -11.78 -7.32
N ALA A 107 5.05 -10.63 -6.93
CA ALA A 107 4.29 -10.50 -5.68
C ALA A 107 2.99 -9.71 -5.92
N MET A 108 1.88 -10.23 -5.40
CA MET A 108 0.56 -9.61 -5.53
C MET A 108 -0.03 -9.42 -4.14
N PHE A 109 -0.65 -8.26 -3.91
CA PHE A 109 -1.23 -7.86 -2.63
C PHE A 109 -2.70 -7.51 -2.79
N LEU A 110 -3.54 -7.90 -1.83
CA LEU A 110 -4.94 -7.51 -1.74
C LEU A 110 -5.39 -7.49 -0.28
N GLY A 111 -6.46 -6.77 0.01
CA GLY A 111 -7.13 -6.79 1.30
C GLY A 111 -8.58 -7.25 1.14
N THR A 112 -9.10 -7.99 2.11
CA THR A 112 -10.51 -8.35 2.16
C THR A 112 -10.97 -8.61 3.59
N SER A 113 -12.20 -8.20 3.90
CA SER A 113 -12.94 -8.58 5.09
C SER A 113 -14.05 -9.59 4.78
N ASN A 114 -14.21 -9.97 3.50
CA ASN A 114 -15.25 -10.90 3.07
C ASN A 114 -14.73 -12.35 3.11
N PRO A 115 -15.27 -13.23 3.97
CA PRO A 115 -14.79 -14.60 4.13
C PRO A 115 -14.99 -15.47 2.87
N VAL A 116 -15.93 -15.13 1.99
CA VAL A 116 -16.11 -15.83 0.72
C VAL A 116 -15.00 -15.47 -0.26
N ALA A 117 -14.64 -14.19 -0.33
CA ALA A 117 -13.52 -13.70 -1.14
C ALA A 117 -12.20 -14.24 -0.61
N GLU A 118 -12.00 -14.26 0.72
CA GLU A 118 -10.82 -14.85 1.36
C GLU A 118 -10.58 -16.30 0.92
N LYS A 119 -11.63 -17.17 0.99
CA LYS A 119 -11.53 -18.55 0.54
C LYS A 119 -11.19 -18.66 -0.95
N LEU A 120 -11.75 -17.76 -1.76
CA LEU A 120 -11.42 -17.70 -3.18
C LEU A 120 -9.94 -17.37 -3.37
N TYR A 121 -9.43 -16.31 -2.75
CA TYR A 121 -8.04 -15.87 -2.88
C TYR A 121 -7.06 -16.91 -2.34
N ALA A 122 -7.38 -17.51 -1.19
CA ALA A 122 -6.58 -18.60 -0.61
C ALA A 122 -6.44 -19.81 -1.57
N SER A 123 -7.48 -20.11 -2.37
CA SER A 123 -7.44 -21.18 -3.37
C SER A 123 -6.50 -20.89 -4.54
N PHE A 124 -6.08 -19.64 -4.75
CA PHE A 124 -5.06 -19.21 -5.68
C PHE A 124 -3.69 -18.98 -5.04
N GLY A 125 -3.48 -19.43 -3.80
CA GLY A 125 -2.20 -19.36 -3.12
C GLY A 125 -1.93 -18.08 -2.33
N PHE A 126 -2.92 -17.18 -2.23
CA PHE A 126 -2.79 -16.01 -1.34
C PHE A 126 -2.84 -16.43 0.12
N ARG A 127 -2.01 -15.80 0.95
CA ARG A 127 -1.94 -16.03 2.40
C ARG A 127 -1.83 -14.69 3.11
N TYR A 128 -2.33 -14.61 4.33
CA TYR A 128 -2.19 -13.42 5.16
C TYR A 128 -0.73 -13.05 5.39
N LEU A 129 -0.44 -11.77 5.26
CA LEU A 129 0.89 -11.21 5.41
C LEU A 129 1.09 -10.78 6.88
N PHE A 130 1.94 -11.50 7.61
CA PHE A 130 2.36 -11.19 8.98
C PHE A 130 1.22 -10.90 9.97
N GLY A 131 0.09 -11.59 9.88
CA GLY A 131 -1.05 -11.37 10.78
C GLY A 131 -1.87 -10.10 10.46
N SER A 132 -1.56 -9.41 9.36
CA SER A 132 -2.41 -8.36 8.83
C SER A 132 -3.67 -8.93 8.17
N GLY A 133 -4.68 -8.09 7.92
CA GLY A 133 -5.83 -8.44 7.06
C GLY A 133 -5.51 -8.37 5.57
N VAL A 134 -4.25 -8.15 5.20
CA VAL A 134 -3.77 -8.14 3.82
C VAL A 134 -3.26 -9.51 3.45
N MET A 135 -3.69 -10.02 2.31
CA MET A 135 -3.21 -11.27 1.74
C MET A 135 -2.20 -10.98 0.63
N ALA A 136 -1.18 -11.82 0.54
CA ALA A 136 -0.18 -11.77 -0.51
C ALA A 136 0.02 -13.13 -1.16
N ARG A 137 0.38 -13.11 -2.44
CA ARG A 137 0.86 -14.27 -3.19
C ARG A 137 2.23 -13.94 -3.76
N PHE A 138 3.16 -14.88 -3.63
CA PHE A 138 4.49 -14.82 -4.22
C PHE A 138 4.60 -15.95 -5.25
N SER A 139 5.03 -15.63 -6.48
CA SER A 139 5.19 -16.62 -7.55
C SER A 139 6.41 -17.53 -7.33
N GLU A 140 7.41 -17.01 -6.61
CA GLU A 140 8.65 -17.72 -6.28
C GLU A 140 8.98 -17.54 -4.80
N GLY A 141 9.36 -18.63 -4.13
CA GLY A 141 9.84 -18.61 -2.76
C GLY A 141 8.80 -18.29 -1.69
N ALA A 142 9.28 -18.09 -0.48
CA ALA A 142 8.47 -17.69 0.66
C ALA A 142 8.49 -16.16 0.84
N VAL A 143 7.55 -15.66 1.63
CA VAL A 143 7.48 -14.24 2.01
C VAL A 143 8.78 -13.72 2.61
N ALA A 144 9.51 -14.57 3.38
CA ALA A 144 10.80 -14.23 3.96
C ALA A 144 11.87 -13.99 2.90
N ASP A 145 11.88 -14.79 1.83
CA ASP A 145 12.82 -14.64 0.71
C ASP A 145 12.55 -13.36 -0.06
N PHE A 146 11.29 -13.04 -0.30
CA PHE A 146 10.86 -11.79 -0.91
C PHE A 146 11.34 -10.57 -0.10
N HIS A 147 11.13 -10.55 1.22
CA HIS A 147 11.58 -9.46 2.07
C HIS A 147 13.10 -9.37 2.12
N LYS A 148 13.79 -10.49 2.26
CA LYS A 148 15.26 -10.53 2.31
C LYS A 148 15.89 -10.01 1.03
N SER A 149 15.39 -10.44 -0.12
CA SER A 149 15.92 -10.00 -1.41
C SER A 149 15.65 -8.52 -1.70
N ARG A 150 14.63 -7.95 -1.06
CA ARG A 150 14.11 -6.62 -1.33
C ARG A 150 14.69 -5.55 -0.40
N PHE A 151 14.84 -5.84 0.88
CA PHE A 151 15.06 -4.81 1.89
C PHE A 151 16.39 -4.89 2.64
N VAL A 152 17.10 -6.03 2.58
CA VAL A 152 18.31 -6.23 3.41
C VAL A 152 19.45 -5.31 2.98
N ALA A 153 19.58 -5.02 1.68
CA ALA A 153 20.57 -4.09 1.18
C ALA A 153 20.01 -3.32 -0.02
N PRO A 154 20.03 -1.98 0.01
CA PRO A 154 19.66 -1.18 -1.15
C PRO A 154 20.59 -1.47 -2.31
N LYS A 155 20.05 -1.48 -3.52
CA LYS A 155 20.84 -1.63 -4.74
C LYS A 155 21.22 -0.25 -5.26
N GLY A 156 22.51 0.03 -5.23
CA GLY A 156 23.05 1.33 -5.68
C GLY A 156 22.69 2.49 -4.76
N THR A 157 22.54 3.68 -5.34
CA THR A 157 22.29 4.92 -4.61
C THR A 157 20.81 5.02 -4.19
N ILE A 158 20.58 5.44 -2.95
CA ILE A 158 19.23 5.76 -2.46
C ILE A 158 18.86 7.17 -2.95
N ARG A 159 17.69 7.30 -3.58
CA ARG A 159 17.12 8.57 -4.02
C ARG A 159 15.91 8.92 -3.18
N ILE A 160 15.88 10.17 -2.71
CA ILE A 160 14.73 10.72 -1.99
C ILE A 160 13.90 11.52 -2.99
N GLU A 161 12.62 11.17 -3.08
CA GLU A 161 11.67 11.82 -3.97
C GLU A 161 10.43 12.24 -3.20
N LYS A 162 9.78 13.31 -3.68
CA LYS A 162 8.46 13.69 -3.19
C LYS A 162 7.49 12.55 -3.52
N GLY A 163 6.63 12.21 -2.59
CA GLY A 163 5.69 11.11 -2.76
C GLY A 163 4.67 11.37 -3.86
N SER A 164 4.32 10.32 -4.57
CA SER A 164 3.36 10.29 -5.66
C SER A 164 2.62 8.95 -5.68
N ALA A 165 1.76 8.75 -6.68
CA ALA A 165 1.04 7.49 -6.88
C ALA A 165 1.96 6.27 -7.09
N GLU A 166 3.24 6.45 -7.40
CA GLU A 166 4.24 5.38 -7.43
C GLU A 166 4.34 4.61 -6.10
N MET A 167 4.05 5.28 -4.96
CA MET A 167 4.09 4.69 -3.64
C MET A 167 2.88 3.79 -3.33
N ARG A 168 1.81 3.85 -4.13
CA ARG A 168 0.52 3.19 -3.86
C ARG A 168 0.67 1.71 -3.48
N ILE A 169 1.40 0.95 -4.25
CA ILE A 169 1.63 -0.47 -4.00
C ILE A 169 2.90 -0.74 -3.18
N PRO A 170 4.06 -0.11 -3.47
CA PRO A 170 5.29 -0.34 -2.72
C PRO A 170 5.20 -0.08 -1.21
N ILE A 171 4.32 0.83 -0.76
CA ILE A 171 4.09 1.10 0.65
C ILE A 171 3.50 -0.12 1.40
N VAL A 172 2.79 -1.01 0.69
CA VAL A 172 2.13 -2.17 1.30
C VAL A 172 3.15 -3.14 1.91
N PRO A 173 4.10 -3.71 1.14
CA PRO A 173 5.11 -4.58 1.71
C PRO A 173 6.04 -3.85 2.69
N LEU A 174 6.28 -2.55 2.53
CA LEU A 174 7.09 -1.78 3.47
C LEU A 174 6.40 -1.64 4.82
N ALA A 175 5.15 -1.16 4.86
CA ALA A 175 4.41 -0.93 6.10
C ALA A 175 4.01 -2.23 6.83
N LEU A 176 3.80 -3.31 6.08
CA LEU A 176 3.32 -4.59 6.63
C LEU A 176 4.42 -5.62 6.81
N SER A 177 5.67 -5.32 6.49
CA SER A 177 6.79 -6.22 6.74
C SER A 177 7.09 -6.31 8.25
N ARG A 178 7.67 -7.43 8.66
CA ARG A 178 8.30 -7.54 9.98
C ARG A 178 9.64 -6.82 9.92
N LEU A 179 9.61 -5.54 10.22
CA LEU A 179 10.81 -4.77 10.50
C LEU A 179 11.40 -5.23 11.84
N GLN A 180 12.66 -4.93 12.07
CA GLN A 180 13.31 -5.20 13.37
C GLN A 180 12.75 -4.33 14.50
N TYR A 181 11.79 -3.44 14.20
CA TYR A 181 11.16 -2.51 15.12
C TYR A 181 9.66 -2.34 14.80
N LYS A 182 8.93 -1.85 15.78
CA LYS A 182 7.53 -1.51 15.63
C LYS A 182 7.37 -0.22 14.82
N ILE A 183 6.30 -0.12 14.07
CA ILE A 183 5.91 1.11 13.36
C ILE A 183 4.70 1.71 14.05
N TYR A 184 4.82 2.97 14.43
CA TYR A 184 3.74 3.83 14.87
C TYR A 184 3.85 5.14 14.08
N ASP A 185 3.08 5.30 13.02
CA ASP A 185 3.06 6.56 12.26
C ASP A 185 1.98 7.48 12.82
N ALA A 186 2.41 8.54 13.51
CA ALA A 186 1.54 9.51 14.16
C ALA A 186 0.77 10.36 13.16
N ASN A 187 1.39 10.71 12.04
CA ASN A 187 0.82 11.62 11.06
C ASN A 187 -0.29 10.95 10.22
N LEU A 188 -0.14 9.65 9.95
CA LEU A 188 -1.06 8.89 9.09
C LEU A 188 -1.97 7.94 9.88
N GLY A 189 -1.70 7.73 11.16
CA GLY A 189 -2.39 6.71 11.95
C GLY A 189 -2.18 5.30 11.39
N ILE A 190 -0.96 4.99 10.94
CA ILE A 190 -0.56 3.67 10.46
C ILE A 190 0.25 2.97 11.55
N ALA A 191 0.03 1.67 11.69
CA ALA A 191 0.89 0.80 12.49
C ALA A 191 1.18 -0.49 11.76
N ASN A 192 2.32 -1.10 12.00
CA ASN A 192 2.61 -2.42 11.46
C ASN A 192 1.82 -3.51 12.21
N PRO A 193 1.72 -4.74 11.66
CA PRO A 193 0.91 -5.81 12.23
C PRO A 193 1.34 -6.27 13.64
N GLU A 194 2.56 -5.93 14.07
CA GLU A 194 3.01 -6.23 15.45
C GLU A 194 2.36 -5.31 16.49
N VAL A 195 1.85 -4.16 16.05
CA VAL A 195 1.16 -3.18 16.88
C VAL A 195 -0.36 -3.32 16.75
N LEU A 196 -0.87 -3.25 15.53
CA LEU A 196 -2.30 -3.31 15.22
C LEU A 196 -2.52 -4.04 13.90
N THR A 197 -3.59 -4.82 13.82
CA THR A 197 -3.98 -5.48 12.57
C THR A 197 -4.36 -4.46 11.49
N GLN A 198 -3.67 -4.47 10.37
CA GLN A 198 -3.98 -3.66 9.19
C GLN A 198 -4.81 -4.49 8.19
N PHE A 199 -6.00 -4.00 7.83
CA PHE A 199 -6.94 -4.76 7.01
C PHE A 199 -6.94 -4.38 5.52
N SER A 200 -6.44 -3.20 5.15
CA SER A 200 -6.48 -2.74 3.78
C SER A 200 -5.07 -2.49 3.24
N CYS A 201 -4.78 -3.06 2.07
CA CYS A 201 -3.58 -2.70 1.33
C CYS A 201 -3.79 -1.42 0.51
N MET A 202 -4.87 -1.33 -0.25
CA MET A 202 -5.14 -0.17 -1.12
C MET A 202 -5.46 1.10 -0.33
N GLY A 203 -5.95 0.99 0.89
CA GLY A 203 -6.26 2.12 1.79
C GLY A 203 -5.05 2.76 2.47
N LEU A 204 -3.82 2.27 2.27
CA LEU A 204 -2.63 2.92 2.83
C LEU A 204 -2.29 4.22 2.10
N TYR A 205 -2.20 4.19 0.78
CA TYR A 205 -1.85 5.36 -0.02
C TYR A 205 -2.84 6.54 0.12
N PRO A 206 -4.16 6.36 0.19
CA PRO A 206 -5.11 7.45 0.44
C PRO A 206 -4.83 8.24 1.72
N LYS A 207 -4.24 7.63 2.75
CA LYS A 207 -3.85 8.34 3.97
C LYS A 207 -2.75 9.36 3.71
N TYR A 208 -1.79 9.04 2.83
CA TYR A 208 -0.77 9.99 2.37
C TYR A 208 -1.41 11.14 1.58
N MET A 209 -2.39 10.85 0.74
CA MET A 209 -3.10 11.88 -0.03
C MET A 209 -3.97 12.79 0.83
N ALA A 210 -4.48 12.29 1.95
CA ALA A 210 -5.28 13.07 2.90
C ALA A 210 -4.42 13.91 3.88
N LEU A 211 -3.11 13.69 3.90
CA LEU A 211 -2.18 14.40 4.81
C LEU A 211 -2.14 15.89 4.48
N LYS A 212 -2.32 16.72 5.48
CA LYS A 212 -2.01 18.15 5.41
C LYS A 212 -0.51 18.35 5.62
N GLY A 213 0.24 18.35 4.53
CA GLY A 213 1.69 18.42 4.58
C GLY A 213 2.34 17.85 3.33
N SER A 214 3.50 17.24 3.50
CA SER A 214 4.28 16.61 2.44
C SER A 214 4.64 15.19 2.81
N PHE A 215 4.77 14.31 1.82
CA PHE A 215 5.28 12.97 2.02
C PHE A 215 6.35 12.62 0.99
N PHE A 216 7.21 11.67 1.35
CA PHE A 216 8.42 11.34 0.61
C PHE A 216 8.63 9.83 0.60
N GLY A 217 9.27 9.35 -0.47
CA GLY A 217 9.77 7.99 -0.58
C GLY A 217 11.28 7.98 -0.78
N ALA A 218 11.96 7.02 -0.15
CA ALA A 218 13.37 6.73 -0.40
C ALA A 218 13.47 5.43 -1.18
N TRP A 219 14.04 5.52 -2.38
CA TRP A 219 14.08 4.47 -3.38
C TRP A 219 15.50 4.07 -3.72
N ASP A 220 15.77 2.79 -3.90
CA ASP A 220 17.02 2.32 -4.47
C ASP A 220 17.01 2.34 -6.01
N GLU A 221 18.13 2.02 -6.64
CA GLU A 221 18.23 1.98 -8.11
C GLU A 221 17.45 0.84 -8.77
N ALA A 222 17.02 -0.16 -8.01
CA ALA A 222 16.12 -1.21 -8.49
C ALA A 222 14.64 -0.81 -8.39
N GLY A 223 14.33 0.40 -7.93
CA GLY A 223 12.99 0.92 -7.76
C GLY A 223 12.27 0.38 -6.50
N VAL A 224 13.01 -0.12 -5.53
CA VAL A 224 12.44 -0.58 -4.27
C VAL A 224 12.26 0.59 -3.32
N LEU A 225 11.05 0.76 -2.80
CA LEU A 225 10.74 1.70 -1.73
C LEU A 225 11.23 1.10 -0.40
N GLY A 226 12.30 1.66 0.16
CA GLY A 226 12.89 1.18 1.40
C GLY A 226 12.58 2.02 2.63
N ALA A 227 12.14 3.27 2.44
CA ALA A 227 11.61 4.12 3.50
C ALA A 227 10.52 5.06 2.97
N ALA A 228 9.62 5.44 3.86
CA ALA A 228 8.58 6.45 3.62
C ALA A 228 8.53 7.41 4.80
N ALA A 229 8.31 8.69 4.53
CA ALA A 229 8.22 9.71 5.56
C ALA A 229 7.18 10.77 5.22
N THR A 230 6.68 11.43 6.24
CA THR A 230 5.69 12.50 6.20
C THR A 230 6.15 13.69 7.03
N VAL A 231 5.77 14.88 6.61
CA VAL A 231 5.95 16.12 7.39
C VAL A 231 4.65 16.91 7.31
N THR A 232 4.03 17.15 8.44
CA THR A 232 2.80 17.96 8.53
C THR A 232 3.10 19.46 8.37
N GLU A 233 2.05 20.26 8.16
CA GLU A 233 2.19 21.71 7.99
C GLU A 233 2.82 22.40 9.22
N ASP A 234 2.64 21.84 10.42
CA ASP A 234 3.25 22.34 11.66
C ASP A 234 4.68 21.82 11.90
N GLY A 235 5.22 21.03 10.96
CA GLY A 235 6.58 20.52 11.00
C GLY A 235 6.77 19.22 11.78
N CYS A 236 5.70 18.50 12.11
CA CYS A 236 5.82 17.17 12.70
C CYS A 236 6.30 16.17 11.68
N PHE A 237 7.47 15.57 11.92
CA PHE A 237 8.00 14.48 11.10
C PHE A 237 7.54 13.13 11.61
N ASP A 238 7.18 12.27 10.70
CA ASP A 238 7.09 10.84 10.95
C ASP A 238 7.64 10.05 9.76
N GLY A 239 8.16 8.87 10.02
CA GLY A 239 8.72 8.04 8.96
C GLY A 239 9.17 6.69 9.47
N PHE A 240 9.20 5.75 8.56
CA PHE A 240 9.67 4.40 8.80
C PHE A 240 10.35 3.83 7.56
N GLY A 241 11.23 2.89 7.79
CA GLY A 241 11.99 2.25 6.70
C GLY A 241 12.87 1.13 7.23
N TRP A 242 13.56 0.47 6.34
CA TRP A 242 14.58 -0.51 6.70
C TRP A 242 15.83 0.20 7.22
N PRO A 243 16.60 -0.43 8.13
CA PRO A 243 17.77 0.20 8.74
C PRO A 243 18.76 0.82 7.76
N ALA A 244 18.95 0.19 6.59
CA ALA A 244 19.82 0.72 5.54
C ALA A 244 19.34 2.04 4.92
N TYR A 245 18.11 2.50 5.23
CA TYR A 245 17.53 3.75 4.73
C TYR A 245 17.44 4.84 5.82
N GLU A 246 18.04 4.63 6.99
CA GLU A 246 17.97 5.59 8.10
C GLU A 246 18.55 6.96 7.72
N GLU A 247 19.69 6.99 7.03
CA GLU A 247 20.29 8.25 6.55
C GLU A 247 19.34 9.02 5.61
N ALA A 248 18.56 8.29 4.80
CA ALA A 248 17.57 8.91 3.94
C ALA A 248 16.42 9.55 4.75
N LEU A 249 15.96 8.90 5.82
CA LEU A 249 14.96 9.48 6.74
C LEU A 249 15.50 10.75 7.41
N GLN A 250 16.76 10.75 7.85
CA GLN A 250 17.41 11.94 8.41
C GLN A 250 17.54 13.07 7.38
N GLU A 251 17.86 12.74 6.15
CA GLU A 251 17.96 13.72 5.08
C GLU A 251 16.58 14.33 4.74
N ILE A 252 15.51 13.51 4.69
CA ILE A 252 14.14 14.01 4.51
C ILE A 252 13.77 14.97 5.62
N PHE A 253 14.04 14.63 6.88
CA PHE A 253 13.77 15.51 8.02
C PHE A 253 14.39 16.90 7.81
N ARG A 254 15.67 16.95 7.48
CA ARG A 254 16.40 18.22 7.28
C ARG A 254 15.88 19.00 6.06
N LYS A 255 15.70 18.34 4.92
CA LYS A 255 15.26 18.98 3.67
C LYS A 255 13.82 19.49 3.72
N ALA A 256 12.95 18.79 4.40
CA ALA A 256 11.56 19.17 4.53
C ALA A 256 11.32 20.26 5.61
N GLY A 257 12.36 20.67 6.34
CA GLY A 257 12.24 21.68 7.38
C GLY A 257 11.43 21.22 8.59
N ALA A 258 11.45 19.93 8.87
CA ALA A 258 10.77 19.37 10.02
C ALA A 258 11.43 19.83 11.34
N SER A 259 10.66 19.94 12.40
CA SER A 259 11.11 20.53 13.65
C SER A 259 10.92 19.63 14.87
N HIS A 260 10.03 18.64 14.79
CA HIS A 260 9.72 17.78 15.92
C HIS A 260 9.16 16.43 15.45
N MET A 261 9.09 15.48 16.39
CA MET A 261 8.51 14.15 16.19
C MET A 261 7.61 13.80 17.37
N ILE A 262 6.62 12.92 17.15
CA ILE A 262 5.88 12.24 18.21
C ILE A 262 6.32 10.78 18.19
N VAL A 263 6.83 10.30 19.32
CA VAL A 263 7.42 8.97 19.43
C VAL A 263 6.72 8.19 20.55
N ALA A 264 6.15 7.05 20.23
CA ALA A 264 5.58 6.15 21.22
C ALA A 264 6.67 5.60 22.15
N ASP A 265 6.37 5.47 23.44
CA ASP A 265 7.36 5.04 24.46
C ASP A 265 7.96 3.64 24.17
N THR A 266 7.27 2.85 23.39
CA THR A 266 7.73 1.50 22.98
C THR A 266 8.38 1.47 21.59
N ASP A 267 8.57 2.62 20.94
CA ASP A 267 9.24 2.72 19.63
C ASP A 267 10.70 3.18 19.79
N GLU A 268 11.55 2.26 20.23
CA GLU A 268 12.96 2.52 20.48
C GLU A 268 13.71 2.97 19.22
N ALA A 269 13.35 2.43 18.07
CA ALA A 269 14.02 2.78 16.80
C ALA A 269 13.71 4.23 16.39
N LYS A 270 12.47 4.67 16.53
CA LYS A 270 12.11 6.05 16.26
C LYS A 270 12.70 7.02 17.31
N ALA A 271 12.77 6.60 18.56
CA ALA A 271 13.47 7.38 19.59
C ALA A 271 14.97 7.54 19.25
N TYR A 272 15.61 6.47 18.76
CA TYR A 272 16.98 6.53 18.28
C TYR A 272 17.13 7.49 17.11
N LEU A 273 16.24 7.40 16.09
CA LEU A 273 16.22 8.32 14.95
C LEU A 273 16.07 9.79 15.43
N ALA A 274 15.13 10.07 16.33
CA ALA A 274 14.93 11.42 16.87
C ALA A 274 16.21 11.96 17.54
N ASN A 275 16.86 11.15 18.39
CA ASN A 275 18.12 11.52 19.02
C ASN A 275 19.25 11.74 18.00
N SER A 276 19.34 10.94 16.94
CA SER A 276 20.34 11.11 15.87
C SER A 276 20.13 12.40 15.06
N LEU A 277 18.91 12.93 15.06
CA LEU A 277 18.57 14.24 14.49
C LEU A 277 18.85 15.42 15.42
N GLY A 278 19.30 15.14 16.65
CA GLY A 278 19.54 16.17 17.67
C GLY A 278 18.29 16.61 18.42
N LEU A 279 17.19 15.90 18.25
CA LEU A 279 15.97 16.14 19.01
C LEU A 279 16.05 15.47 20.39
N HIS A 280 15.45 16.10 21.38
CA HIS A 280 15.42 15.60 22.75
C HIS A 280 13.99 15.34 23.22
N ARG A 281 13.82 14.31 24.04
CA ARG A 281 12.56 13.98 24.67
C ARG A 281 12.04 15.17 25.47
N ALA A 282 10.81 15.57 25.18
CA ALA A 282 10.15 16.72 25.77
C ALA A 282 8.84 16.30 26.46
N GLU A 283 7.74 17.02 26.22
CA GLU A 283 6.47 16.83 26.92
C GLU A 283 5.84 15.47 26.60
N GLU A 284 5.15 14.90 27.60
CA GLU A 284 4.31 13.73 27.46
C GLU A 284 3.11 14.02 26.56
N THR A 285 2.73 13.03 25.77
CA THR A 285 1.54 13.06 24.92
C THR A 285 0.97 11.65 24.76
N THR A 286 -0.10 11.54 24.00
CA THR A 286 -0.69 10.26 23.64
C THR A 286 -0.82 10.17 22.13
N LEU A 287 -0.25 9.12 21.56
CA LEU A 287 -0.42 8.80 20.16
C LEU A 287 -1.69 7.98 20.00
N GLN A 288 -2.61 8.45 19.17
CA GLN A 288 -3.80 7.70 18.80
C GLN A 288 -3.63 7.10 17.39
N ILE A 289 -3.80 5.78 17.29
CA ILE A 289 -3.88 5.07 16.01
C ILE A 289 -5.18 4.28 16.00
N ARG A 290 -6.15 4.72 15.21
CA ARG A 290 -7.53 4.22 15.21
C ARG A 290 -8.15 4.35 16.63
N ASP A 291 -8.59 3.22 17.20
CA ASP A 291 -9.18 3.15 18.54
C ASP A 291 -8.16 2.83 19.65
N ALA A 292 -6.88 2.70 19.30
CA ALA A 292 -5.81 2.42 20.25
C ALA A 292 -5.04 3.68 20.62
N TYR A 293 -4.65 3.76 21.91
CA TYR A 293 -3.91 4.87 22.48
C TYR A 293 -2.58 4.35 23.05
N PHE A 294 -1.49 5.06 22.73
CA PHE A 294 -0.14 4.71 23.15
C PHE A 294 0.50 5.87 23.87
N PRO A 295 1.09 5.65 25.07
CA PRO A 295 1.93 6.66 25.69
C PRO A 295 3.05 7.07 24.74
N ALA A 296 3.29 8.37 24.64
CA ALA A 296 4.25 8.94 23.71
C ALA A 296 4.85 10.22 24.24
N HIS A 297 5.90 10.72 23.60
CA HIS A 297 6.52 12.01 23.89
C HIS A 297 6.77 12.78 22.61
N TYR A 298 6.71 14.09 22.74
CA TYR A 298 7.32 14.98 21.76
C TYR A 298 8.84 14.87 21.85
N TYR A 299 9.49 14.92 20.71
CA TYR A 299 10.93 15.11 20.56
C TYR A 299 11.13 16.41 19.77
N LYS A 300 11.80 17.40 20.41
CA LYS A 300 12.01 18.76 19.89
C LYS A 300 13.47 19.14 19.89
#